data_860d5133aa2ba12b326cffd73d32af43
#
_entry.id   860d5133aa2ba12b326cffd73d32af43
#
_cell.length_a   1.000
_cell.length_b   1.000
_cell.length_c   1.000
_cell.angle_alpha   90.00
_cell.angle_beta   90.00
_cell.angle_gamma   90.00
#
_symmetry.space_group_name_H-M   'P 1'
#
loop_
_entity.id
_entity.type
_entity.pdbx_description
1 polymer ?
#
loop_
_entity_poly.entity_id
_entity_poly.type
_entity_poly.pdbx_seq_one_letter_code
_entity_poly.pdbx_strand_id
1 'polypeptide(L)'
;MIQIIVNAFVEEDKETAVVEVLFASSNHEKVKAKYQELKIQYPDNYLAIYDLPLDTDLSSLPHYPSMAIEREGVIIRIGGNNYGKF
;
A
#
# COMPACT_ATOMS: atom_id res chain seq x y z
N MET A 1 4.49 -9.99 -13.79
CA MET A 1 4.34 -9.37 -12.46
C MET A 1 3.36 -8.21 -12.55
N ILE A 2 2.43 -8.15 -11.64
CA ILE A 2 1.51 -7.01 -11.59
C ILE A 2 1.94 -6.06 -10.47
N GLN A 3 1.50 -4.81 -10.60
CA GLN A 3 1.65 -3.82 -9.55
C GLN A 3 0.27 -3.40 -9.05
N ILE A 4 0.19 -3.15 -7.76
CA ILE A 4 -1.03 -2.62 -7.15
C ILE A 4 -0.72 -1.30 -6.46
N ILE A 5 -1.73 -0.45 -6.37
CA ILE A 5 -1.65 0.77 -5.58
C ILE A 5 -2.53 0.58 -4.35
N VAL A 6 -1.93 0.72 -3.19
CA VAL A 6 -2.60 0.59 -1.91
C VAL A 6 -2.78 1.97 -1.31
N ASN A 7 -3.98 2.22 -0.79
CA ASN A 7 -4.32 3.45 -0.08
C ASN A 7 -4.67 3.08 1.36
N ALA A 8 -4.07 3.77 2.30
CA ALA A 8 -4.35 3.54 3.71
C ALA A 8 -4.51 4.86 4.45
N PHE A 9 -5.46 4.89 5.35
CA PHE A 9 -5.73 6.08 6.16
C PHE A 9 -6.48 5.70 7.42
N VAL A 10 -6.46 6.60 8.40
CA VAL A 10 -7.21 6.45 9.63
C VAL A 10 -8.42 7.38 9.54
N GLU A 11 -9.59 6.85 9.84
CA GLU A 11 -10.81 7.63 9.78
C GLU A 11 -10.85 8.72 10.85
N GLU A 12 -11.81 9.63 10.74
CA GLU A 12 -11.92 10.79 11.63
C GLU A 12 -12.08 10.42 13.10
N ASP A 13 -12.69 9.27 13.40
CA ASP A 13 -12.81 8.79 14.76
C ASP A 13 -11.47 8.33 15.34
N LYS A 14 -10.45 8.19 14.51
CA LYS A 14 -9.11 7.75 14.85
C LYS A 14 -9.03 6.35 15.46
N GLU A 15 -10.11 5.59 15.35
CA GLU A 15 -10.18 4.23 15.85
C GLU A 15 -10.26 3.21 14.72
N THR A 16 -10.69 3.65 13.55
CA THR A 16 -10.84 2.78 12.39
C THR A 16 -9.81 3.11 11.34
N ALA A 17 -9.04 2.11 10.96
CA ALA A 17 -8.10 2.25 9.86
C ALA A 17 -8.64 1.54 8.64
N VAL A 18 -8.45 2.16 7.49
CA VAL A 18 -8.92 1.63 6.21
C VAL A 18 -7.73 1.36 5.32
N VAL A 19 -7.69 0.17 4.74
CA VAL A 19 -6.68 -0.22 3.75
C VAL A 19 -7.42 -0.74 2.54
N GLU A 20 -7.12 -0.17 1.39
CA GLU A 20 -7.80 -0.57 0.16
C GLU A 20 -6.85 -0.59 -1.01
N VAL A 21 -7.12 -1.48 -1.96
CA VAL A 21 -6.38 -1.54 -3.22
C VAL A 21 -7.18 -0.78 -4.25
N LEU A 22 -6.61 0.30 -4.76
CA LEU A 22 -7.32 1.19 -5.67
C LEU A 22 -7.07 0.88 -7.14
N PHE A 23 -5.96 0.23 -7.46
CA PHE A 23 -5.62 -0.01 -8.85
C PHE A 23 -4.67 -1.20 -8.95
N ALA A 24 -4.80 -1.96 -10.03
CA ALA A 24 -3.92 -3.09 -10.31
C ALA A 24 -3.70 -3.18 -11.82
N SER A 25 -2.47 -3.35 -12.24
CA SER A 25 -2.15 -3.48 -13.65
C SER A 25 -0.80 -4.16 -13.86
N SER A 26 -0.67 -4.87 -14.96
CA SER A 26 0.63 -5.37 -15.39
C SER A 26 1.41 -4.33 -16.18
N ASN A 27 0.77 -3.22 -16.55
CA ASN A 27 1.42 -2.13 -17.26
C ASN A 27 1.93 -1.08 -16.26
N HIS A 28 3.24 -1.07 -16.02
CA HIS A 28 3.84 -0.22 -15.00
C HIS A 28 3.69 1.27 -15.30
N GLU A 29 3.62 1.65 -16.58
CA GLU A 29 3.40 3.05 -16.94
C GLU A 29 2.00 3.52 -16.52
N LYS A 30 1.00 2.66 -16.67
CA LYS A 30 -0.36 2.98 -16.21
C LYS A 30 -0.43 3.10 -14.70
N VAL A 31 0.29 2.24 -13.99
CA VAL A 31 0.35 2.31 -12.53
C VAL A 31 0.99 3.61 -12.07
N LYS A 32 2.08 3.99 -12.70
CA LYS A 32 2.78 5.23 -12.36
C LYS A 32 1.89 6.45 -12.60
N ALA A 33 1.20 6.49 -13.74
CA ALA A 33 0.30 7.60 -14.05
C ALA A 33 -0.86 7.68 -13.04
N LYS A 34 -1.44 6.54 -12.69
CA LYS A 34 -2.53 6.47 -11.72
C LYS A 34 -2.05 6.89 -10.34
N TYR A 35 -0.85 6.48 -9.95
CA TYR A 35 -0.28 6.85 -8.67
C TYR A 35 -0.15 8.38 -8.53
N GLN A 36 0.34 9.05 -9.56
CA GLN A 36 0.46 10.50 -9.54
C GLN A 36 -0.92 11.18 -9.40
N GLU A 37 -1.90 10.67 -10.11
CA GLU A 37 -3.27 11.16 -10.01
C GLU A 37 -3.84 10.99 -8.61
N LEU A 38 -3.64 9.82 -8.01
CA LEU A 38 -4.14 9.51 -6.68
C LEU A 38 -3.44 10.34 -5.60
N LYS A 39 -2.17 10.65 -5.76
CA LYS A 39 -1.46 11.51 -4.82
C LYS A 39 -2.05 12.92 -4.76
N ILE A 40 -2.55 13.40 -5.87
CA ILE A 40 -3.23 14.70 -5.91
C ILE A 40 -4.61 14.60 -5.26
N GLN A 41 -5.31 13.50 -5.51
CA GLN A 41 -6.65 13.28 -4.97
C GLN A 41 -6.65 13.01 -3.47
N TYR A 42 -5.65 12.29 -2.97
CA TYR A 42 -5.54 11.89 -1.56
C TYR A 42 -4.19 12.31 -0.98
N PRO A 43 -3.94 13.62 -0.83
CA PRO A 43 -2.61 14.09 -0.43
C PRO A 43 -2.19 13.70 0.98
N ASP A 44 -3.15 13.44 1.87
CA ASP A 44 -2.87 13.12 3.27
C ASP A 44 -2.91 11.62 3.57
N ASN A 45 -3.22 10.80 2.56
CA ASN A 45 -3.30 9.37 2.76
C ASN A 45 -1.97 8.70 2.41
N TYR A 46 -1.78 7.51 2.97
CA TYR A 46 -0.64 6.70 2.58
C TYR A 46 -0.97 6.01 1.26
N LEU A 47 -0.10 6.21 0.28
CA LEU A 47 -0.20 5.54 -1.02
C LEU A 47 1.11 4.81 -1.30
N ALA A 48 1.02 3.56 -1.72
CA ALA A 48 2.19 2.76 -2.03
C ALA A 48 1.93 1.90 -3.25
N ILE A 49 3.00 1.63 -3.99
CA ILE A 49 2.98 0.70 -5.11
C ILE A 49 3.70 -0.57 -4.65
N TYR A 50 3.06 -1.71 -4.83
CA TYR A 50 3.67 -3.01 -4.55
C TYR A 50 3.75 -3.84 -5.81
N ASP A 51 4.89 -4.52 -5.98
CA ASP A 51 5.07 -5.51 -7.03
C ASP A 51 4.63 -6.87 -6.51
N LEU A 52 3.74 -7.52 -7.25
CA LEU A 52 3.21 -8.82 -6.86
C LEU A 52 3.44 -9.84 -7.95
N PRO A 53 4.22 -10.89 -7.68
CA PRO A 53 4.32 -12.03 -8.61
C PRO A 53 3.03 -12.83 -8.57
N LEU A 54 2.65 -13.35 -9.73
CA LEU A 54 1.47 -14.20 -9.82
C LEU A 54 1.81 -15.63 -9.37
N ASP A 55 0.79 -16.36 -8.96
CA ASP A 55 0.88 -17.77 -8.58
C ASP A 55 1.96 -18.04 -7.53
N THR A 56 2.13 -17.12 -6.62
CA THR A 56 3.16 -17.18 -5.58
C THR A 56 2.55 -16.90 -4.23
N ASP A 57 2.98 -17.64 -3.23
CA ASP A 57 2.61 -17.35 -1.85
C ASP A 57 3.39 -16.10 -1.42
N LEU A 58 2.68 -14.99 -1.31
CA LEU A 58 3.29 -13.70 -1.02
C LEU A 58 3.97 -13.67 0.35
N SER A 59 3.47 -14.45 1.30
CA SER A 59 4.05 -14.51 2.64
C SER A 59 5.42 -15.19 2.67
N SER A 60 5.77 -15.94 1.61
CA SER A 60 7.07 -16.59 1.50
C SER A 60 8.15 -15.69 0.94
N LEU A 61 7.79 -14.50 0.46
CA LEU A 61 8.74 -13.57 -0.14
C LEU A 61 9.61 -12.90 0.92
N PRO A 62 10.88 -12.60 0.62
CA PRO A 62 11.73 -11.85 1.55
C PRO A 62 11.16 -10.47 1.89
N HIS A 63 10.45 -9.86 0.94
CA HIS A 63 9.84 -8.55 1.11
C HIS A 63 8.39 -8.61 0.66
N TYR A 64 7.52 -9.12 1.51
CA TYR A 64 6.11 -9.15 1.19
C TYR A 64 5.40 -7.89 1.68
N PRO A 65 4.38 -7.44 0.97
CA PRO A 65 3.66 -6.23 1.37
C PRO A 65 2.78 -6.51 2.59
N SER A 66 3.00 -5.76 3.65
CA SER A 66 2.17 -5.84 4.84
C SER A 66 2.13 -4.49 5.54
N MET A 67 1.10 -4.29 6.33
CA MET A 67 0.91 -3.08 7.11
C MET A 67 0.53 -3.42 8.52
N ALA A 68 1.07 -2.66 9.47
CA ALA A 68 0.59 -2.66 10.83
C ALA A 68 -0.19 -1.37 11.05
N ILE A 69 -1.36 -1.48 11.65
CA ILE A 69 -2.22 -0.32 11.89
C ILE A 69 -2.33 -0.15 13.40
N GLU A 70 -1.93 1.01 13.88
CA GLU A 70 -1.97 1.33 15.29
C GLU A 70 -2.89 2.51 15.53
N ARG A 71 -3.21 2.76 16.80
CA ARG A 71 -4.04 3.88 17.20
C ARG A 71 -3.56 5.21 16.65
N GLU A 72 -2.24 5.36 16.56
CA GLU A 72 -1.59 6.62 16.21
C GLU A 72 -1.34 6.78 14.73
N GLY A 73 -1.63 5.77 13.93
CA GLY A 73 -1.43 5.84 12.51
C GLY A 73 -1.13 4.51 11.87
N VAL A 74 -0.73 4.58 10.61
CA VAL A 74 -0.42 3.41 9.82
C VAL A 74 1.08 3.23 9.76
N ILE A 75 1.54 2.02 10.06
CA ILE A 75 2.95 1.65 9.97
C ILE A 75 3.10 0.63 8.85
N ILE A 76 4.01 0.89 7.93
CA ILE A 76 4.30 -0.04 6.85
C ILE A 76 5.34 -1.04 7.34
N ARG A 77 5.10 -2.30 7.01
CA ARG A 77 6.05 -3.36 7.27
C ARG A 77 6.48 -3.95 5.95
N ILE A 78 7.78 -3.91 5.68
CA ILE A 78 8.36 -4.49 4.48
C ILE A 78 9.35 -5.54 4.91
N GLY A 79 9.21 -6.74 4.35
CA GLY A 79 10.10 -7.84 4.70
C GLY A 79 9.96 -8.34 6.12
N GLY A 80 8.79 -8.17 6.71
CA GLY A 80 8.49 -8.67 8.05
C GLY A 80 9.16 -7.95 9.21
N ASN A 81 10.31 -7.34 8.99
CA ASN A 81 11.09 -6.71 10.04
C ASN A 81 11.35 -5.23 9.86
N ASN A 82 11.08 -4.69 8.68
CA ASN A 82 11.31 -3.29 8.40
C ASN A 82 10.01 -2.52 8.46
N TYR A 83 10.05 -1.34 9.07
CA TYR A 83 8.88 -0.50 9.23
C TYR A 83 9.11 0.85 8.60
N GLY A 84 8.11 1.36 7.89
CA GLY A 84 8.04 2.75 7.52
C GLY A 84 6.91 3.40 8.30
N LYS A 85 7.11 4.62 8.76
CA LYS A 85 6.10 5.37 9.50
C LYS A 85 5.78 6.66 8.75
N PHE A 86 4.52 6.97 8.63
CA PHE A 86 4.09 8.17 7.91
C PHE A 86 2.98 8.91 8.60
#